data_ab98cfaaf8c15eb2f85c63ee87fe8f11
#
_entry.id   ab98cfaaf8c15eb2f85c63ee87fe8f11
#
_cell.length_a   1.000
_cell.length_b   1.000
_cell.length_c   1.000
_cell.angle_alpha   90.00
_cell.angle_beta   90.00
_cell.angle_gamma   90.00
#
_symmetry.space_group_name_H-M   'P 1'
#
loop_
_entity.id
_entity.type
_entity.pdbx_description
1 polymer ?
#
loop_
_entity_poly.entity_id
_entity_poly.type
_entity_poly.pdbx_seq_one_letter_code
_entity_poly.pdbx_strand_id
1 'polypeptide(L)'
;MNALGAQVAANAGFSMEGMRMFSVMPLFHGFGLGVGVHTALQAGATCIVIPQFTIKTYARDVKKYKPNVIVGVPTLYEALLRSEGFDFDLSFLRGMFCGGDSLSVELKKKVDTFLKEHNATIQVREGYGTTECVTASCLTPFDTYRPGSIGIPLSDIYYSIVDPRNDTELPYGEEGEICICGPTVMKGYLNNAEETASTLRRHADGNLWLHTGDLGTMDEDGFVYYKQRMKRLIIVSGINVYPSQVENAIDAHPDVLLSCAIGVPDPYKMHVVKAFVVLRQGVEPSDKIKEEIIE
;
A
#
# COMPACT_ATOMS: atom_id res chain seq x y z
N MET A 1 -10.19 12.23 10.80
CA MET A 1 -10.36 10.86 11.33
C MET A 1 -11.81 10.35 11.24
N ASN A 2 -12.84 11.10 11.68
CA ASN A 2 -14.23 10.62 11.56
C ASN A 2 -14.66 10.39 10.10
N ALA A 3 -14.29 11.30 9.19
CA ALA A 3 -14.53 11.12 7.76
C ALA A 3 -13.87 9.84 7.23
N LEU A 4 -12.59 9.60 7.57
CA LEU A 4 -11.90 8.37 7.21
C LEU A 4 -12.66 7.12 7.68
N GLY A 5 -13.04 7.07 8.96
CA GLY A 5 -13.74 5.91 9.52
C GLY A 5 -15.05 5.63 8.79
N ALA A 6 -15.85 6.68 8.48
CA ALA A 6 -17.07 6.56 7.72
C ALA A 6 -16.83 6.07 6.28
N GLN A 7 -15.83 6.64 5.61
CA GLN A 7 -15.47 6.27 4.23
C GLN A 7 -14.99 4.82 4.13
N VAL A 8 -14.08 4.39 5.02
CA VAL A 8 -13.59 3.01 5.04
C VAL A 8 -14.73 2.03 5.34
N ALA A 9 -15.58 2.35 6.31
CA ALA A 9 -16.74 1.52 6.63
C ALA A 9 -17.73 1.42 5.46
N ALA A 10 -18.03 2.53 4.78
CA ALA A 10 -18.92 2.57 3.62
C ALA A 10 -18.37 1.75 2.44
N ASN A 11 -17.05 1.73 2.24
CA ASN A 11 -16.40 1.04 1.12
C ASN A 11 -15.93 -0.39 1.49
N ALA A 12 -16.17 -0.84 2.72
CA ALA A 12 -15.82 -2.20 3.13
C ALA A 12 -16.60 -3.29 2.36
N GLY A 13 -17.83 -2.98 1.93
CA GLY A 13 -18.73 -3.94 1.27
C GLY A 13 -19.51 -4.82 2.24
N PHE A 14 -19.39 -4.58 3.55
CA PHE A 14 -20.12 -5.27 4.62
C PHE A 14 -20.22 -4.37 5.86
N SER A 15 -21.20 -4.62 6.74
CA SER A 15 -21.29 -3.92 8.02
C SER A 15 -20.18 -4.39 8.95
N MET A 16 -19.49 -3.44 9.56
CA MET A 16 -18.45 -3.74 10.58
C MET A 16 -19.05 -3.78 12.01
N GLU A 17 -20.31 -3.42 12.20
CA GLU A 17 -20.96 -3.41 13.51
C GLU A 17 -20.91 -4.77 14.19
N GLY A 18 -20.49 -4.81 15.44
CA GLY A 18 -20.33 -6.04 16.22
C GLY A 18 -19.16 -6.94 15.79
N MET A 19 -18.43 -6.59 14.72
CA MET A 19 -17.27 -7.35 14.27
C MET A 19 -16.03 -7.12 15.15
N ARG A 20 -15.00 -7.91 14.92
CA ARG A 20 -13.70 -7.81 15.60
C ARG A 20 -12.63 -7.51 14.57
N MET A 21 -11.90 -6.40 14.74
CA MET A 21 -10.78 -5.99 13.92
C MET A 21 -9.46 -6.31 14.61
N PHE A 22 -8.57 -6.99 13.90
CA PHE A 22 -7.23 -7.34 14.39
C PHE A 22 -6.26 -6.21 14.07
N SER A 23 -5.80 -5.52 15.13
CA SER A 23 -4.99 -4.30 15.03
C SER A 23 -3.59 -4.57 15.55
N VAL A 24 -2.67 -4.85 14.62
CA VAL A 24 -1.25 -5.16 14.88
C VAL A 24 -0.32 -4.04 14.42
N MET A 25 -0.85 -3.09 13.66
CA MET A 25 -0.04 -1.98 13.14
C MET A 25 0.31 -0.99 14.24
N PRO A 26 1.50 -0.35 14.17
CA PRO A 26 1.93 0.64 15.17
C PRO A 26 0.94 1.80 15.31
N LEU A 27 0.52 2.11 16.53
CA LEU A 27 -0.48 3.14 16.80
C LEU A 27 0.04 4.57 16.66
N PHE A 28 1.35 4.77 16.59
CA PHE A 28 1.96 6.06 16.23
C PHE A 28 1.90 6.35 14.72
N HIS A 29 1.56 5.35 13.90
CA HIS A 29 1.36 5.50 12.47
C HIS A 29 -0.13 5.65 12.15
N GLY A 30 -0.48 6.54 11.19
CA GLY A 30 -1.86 6.79 10.80
C GLY A 30 -2.64 5.53 10.41
N PHE A 31 -1.99 4.55 9.79
CA PHE A 31 -2.63 3.28 9.43
C PHE A 31 -3.06 2.48 10.67
N GLY A 32 -2.20 2.35 11.67
CA GLY A 32 -2.55 1.67 12.93
C GLY A 32 -3.63 2.41 13.69
N LEU A 33 -3.47 3.72 13.91
CA LEU A 33 -4.43 4.51 14.68
C LEU A 33 -5.71 4.80 13.88
N GLY A 34 -5.60 5.25 12.64
CA GLY A 34 -6.74 5.69 11.81
C GLY A 34 -7.58 4.50 11.33
N VAL A 35 -6.99 3.57 10.60
CA VAL A 35 -7.72 2.42 10.04
C VAL A 35 -7.88 1.32 11.08
N GLY A 36 -6.80 0.94 11.78
CA GLY A 36 -6.82 -0.20 12.70
C GLY A 36 -7.64 0.01 13.96
N VAL A 37 -7.69 1.23 14.52
CA VAL A 37 -8.39 1.52 15.78
C VAL A 37 -9.59 2.42 15.56
N HIS A 38 -9.38 3.63 15.00
CA HIS A 38 -10.44 4.63 14.94
C HIS A 38 -11.60 4.17 14.04
N THR A 39 -11.31 3.59 12.86
CA THR A 39 -12.36 3.05 11.98
C THR A 39 -13.15 1.94 12.67
N ALA A 40 -12.48 1.01 13.38
CA ALA A 40 -13.15 -0.04 14.12
C ALA A 40 -14.15 0.53 15.13
N LEU A 41 -13.71 1.48 15.94
CA LEU A 41 -14.56 2.09 16.99
C LEU A 41 -15.71 2.91 16.38
N GLN A 42 -15.42 3.68 15.34
CA GLN A 42 -16.43 4.51 14.67
C GLN A 42 -17.50 3.67 13.96
N ALA A 43 -17.12 2.48 13.46
CA ALA A 43 -18.02 1.54 12.80
C ALA A 43 -18.74 0.57 13.76
N GLY A 44 -18.60 0.74 15.08
CA GLY A 44 -19.22 -0.14 16.08
C GLY A 44 -18.56 -1.52 16.20
N ALA A 45 -17.32 -1.65 15.77
CA ALA A 45 -16.55 -2.89 15.89
C ALA A 45 -15.70 -2.92 17.15
N THR A 46 -15.33 -4.13 17.59
CA THR A 46 -14.35 -4.34 18.67
C THR A 46 -12.93 -4.32 18.08
N CYS A 47 -12.07 -3.47 18.63
CA CYS A 47 -10.67 -3.44 18.26
C CYS A 47 -9.86 -4.41 19.13
N ILE A 48 -9.21 -5.41 18.51
CA ILE A 48 -8.28 -6.33 19.16
C ILE A 48 -6.87 -5.78 18.96
N VAL A 49 -6.36 -5.05 19.95
CA VAL A 49 -5.01 -4.47 19.91
C VAL A 49 -3.99 -5.52 20.35
N ILE A 50 -3.01 -5.79 19.51
CA ILE A 50 -1.87 -6.66 19.82
C ILE A 50 -0.64 -5.78 20.02
N PRO A 51 -0.22 -5.51 21.26
CA PRO A 51 0.87 -4.58 21.55
C PRO A 51 2.22 -5.00 20.98
N GLN A 52 2.44 -6.31 20.88
CA GLN A 52 3.67 -6.88 20.33
C GLN A 52 3.31 -8.06 19.42
N PHE A 53 3.33 -7.81 18.11
CA PHE A 53 3.12 -8.82 17.10
C PHE A 53 4.39 -9.67 16.92
N THR A 54 4.22 -10.98 16.79
CA THR A 54 5.28 -11.91 16.37
C THR A 54 4.71 -12.98 15.45
N ILE A 55 5.50 -13.46 14.51
CA ILE A 55 5.11 -14.57 13.60
C ILE A 55 4.73 -15.82 14.42
N LYS A 56 5.45 -16.10 15.51
CA LYS A 56 5.22 -17.27 16.38
C LYS A 56 3.87 -17.28 17.08
N THR A 57 3.28 -16.10 17.33
CA THR A 57 2.01 -15.97 18.02
C THR A 57 0.83 -15.73 17.09
N TYR A 58 1.09 -15.50 15.80
CA TYR A 58 0.07 -15.03 14.86
C TYR A 58 -1.11 -16.01 14.75
N ALA A 59 -0.84 -17.27 14.40
CA ALA A 59 -1.90 -18.29 14.29
C ALA A 59 -2.67 -18.47 15.60
N ARG A 60 -1.96 -18.54 16.76
CA ARG A 60 -2.57 -18.63 18.08
C ARG A 60 -3.51 -17.46 18.35
N ASP A 61 -3.08 -16.25 18.06
CA ASP A 61 -3.86 -15.04 18.35
C ASP A 61 -5.07 -14.93 17.42
N VAL A 62 -4.94 -15.27 16.13
CA VAL A 62 -6.08 -15.35 15.18
C VAL A 62 -7.06 -16.45 15.61
N LYS A 63 -6.59 -17.64 15.99
CA LYS A 63 -7.42 -18.75 16.48
C LYS A 63 -8.19 -18.38 17.74
N LYS A 64 -7.52 -17.69 18.69
CA LYS A 64 -8.09 -17.25 19.97
C LYS A 64 -9.15 -16.17 19.79
N TYR A 65 -8.83 -15.13 19.03
CA TYR A 65 -9.68 -13.94 18.96
C TYR A 65 -10.70 -14.00 17.79
N LYS A 66 -10.48 -14.86 16.81
CA LYS A 66 -11.32 -15.02 15.60
C LYS A 66 -11.74 -13.66 15.01
N PRO A 67 -10.78 -12.81 14.60
CA PRO A 67 -11.10 -11.50 14.05
C PRO A 67 -11.89 -11.64 12.74
N ASN A 68 -12.86 -10.77 12.53
CA ASN A 68 -13.59 -10.71 11.27
C ASN A 68 -12.85 -9.88 10.22
N VAL A 69 -12.02 -8.93 10.67
CA VAL A 69 -11.27 -8.03 9.80
C VAL A 69 -9.80 -8.02 10.23
N ILE A 70 -8.91 -8.15 9.26
CA ILE A 70 -7.45 -8.01 9.45
C ILE A 70 -6.97 -6.87 8.56
N VAL A 71 -6.22 -5.93 9.14
CA VAL A 71 -5.56 -4.85 8.41
C VAL A 71 -4.05 -4.94 8.60
N GLY A 72 -3.29 -4.79 7.53
CA GLY A 72 -1.85 -4.92 7.63
C GLY A 72 -1.09 -4.48 6.38
N VAL A 73 0.21 -4.65 6.45
CA VAL A 73 1.17 -4.40 5.36
C VAL A 73 1.55 -5.72 4.68
N PRO A 74 2.15 -5.72 3.49
CA PRO A 74 2.53 -6.96 2.78
C PRO A 74 3.32 -7.94 3.65
N THR A 75 4.27 -7.46 4.48
CA THR A 75 5.06 -8.30 5.38
C THR A 75 4.22 -9.03 6.44
N LEU A 76 3.06 -8.49 6.84
CA LEU A 76 2.13 -9.21 7.71
C LEU A 76 1.51 -10.42 7.00
N TYR A 77 1.24 -10.30 5.70
CA TYR A 77 0.68 -11.38 4.89
C TYR A 77 1.73 -12.42 4.49
N GLU A 78 2.97 -12.02 4.30
CA GLU A 78 4.08 -12.97 4.22
C GLU A 78 4.24 -13.74 5.54
N ALA A 79 4.12 -13.05 6.68
CA ALA A 79 4.14 -13.69 7.99
C ALA A 79 2.99 -14.69 8.16
N LEU A 80 1.79 -14.40 7.63
CA LEU A 80 0.66 -15.33 7.61
C LEU A 80 1.04 -16.64 6.91
N LEU A 81 1.62 -16.54 5.71
CA LEU A 81 2.02 -17.72 4.90
C LEU A 81 3.15 -18.54 5.53
N ARG A 82 4.00 -17.90 6.36
CA ARG A 82 5.12 -18.54 7.05
C ARG A 82 4.79 -19.04 8.46
N SER A 83 3.62 -18.65 8.99
CA SER A 83 3.23 -19.00 10.36
C SER A 83 2.79 -20.45 10.44
N GLU A 84 3.38 -21.18 11.36
CA GLU A 84 2.90 -22.52 11.72
C GLU A 84 1.62 -22.43 12.57
N GLY A 85 0.77 -23.45 12.48
CA GLY A 85 -0.42 -23.60 13.32
C GLY A 85 -1.70 -22.93 12.76
N PHE A 86 -1.72 -22.51 11.50
CA PHE A 86 -2.95 -22.21 10.78
C PHE A 86 -3.58 -23.51 10.26
N ASP A 87 -4.02 -24.37 11.18
CA ASP A 87 -4.67 -25.65 10.95
C ASP A 87 -6.19 -25.59 11.17
N PHE A 88 -6.78 -24.42 11.15
CA PHE A 88 -8.17 -24.15 11.49
C PHE A 88 -8.89 -23.33 10.43
N ASP A 89 -10.20 -23.41 10.48
CA ASP A 89 -11.12 -22.74 9.57
C ASP A 89 -11.04 -21.20 9.76
N LEU A 90 -10.95 -20.47 8.64
CA LEU A 90 -10.93 -19.02 8.57
C LEU A 90 -12.23 -18.40 8.01
N SER A 91 -13.32 -19.18 7.93
CA SER A 91 -14.61 -18.72 7.41
C SER A 91 -15.25 -17.56 8.20
N PHE A 92 -14.72 -17.26 9.40
CA PHE A 92 -15.12 -16.09 10.19
C PHE A 92 -14.59 -14.77 9.62
N LEU A 93 -13.59 -14.78 8.72
CA LEU A 93 -13.08 -13.58 8.09
C LEU A 93 -14.12 -12.98 7.12
N ARG A 94 -14.27 -11.67 7.17
CA ARG A 94 -15.13 -10.86 6.30
C ARG A 94 -14.36 -9.84 5.48
N GLY A 95 -13.16 -9.45 5.93
CA GLY A 95 -12.31 -8.51 5.21
C GLY A 95 -10.84 -8.67 5.58
N MET A 96 -9.99 -8.53 4.57
CA MET A 96 -8.54 -8.51 4.73
C MET A 96 -7.98 -7.39 3.85
N PHE A 97 -7.37 -6.39 4.48
CA PHE A 97 -6.96 -5.15 3.82
C PHE A 97 -5.46 -4.95 3.93
N CYS A 98 -4.81 -4.71 2.79
CA CYS A 98 -3.38 -4.45 2.67
C CYS A 98 -3.13 -3.01 2.27
N GLY A 99 -2.16 -2.37 2.89
CA GLY A 99 -1.75 -1.00 2.53
C GLY A 99 -0.43 -0.61 3.17
N GLY A 100 -0.01 0.64 2.95
CA GLY A 100 1.23 1.18 3.50
C GLY A 100 2.50 0.78 2.75
N ASP A 101 2.42 -0.22 1.88
CA ASP A 101 3.45 -0.61 0.90
C ASP A 101 2.78 -1.35 -0.26
N SER A 102 3.50 -1.53 -1.37
CA SER A 102 2.99 -2.19 -2.56
C SER A 102 2.79 -3.70 -2.33
N LEU A 103 1.58 -4.18 -2.58
CA LEU A 103 1.26 -5.60 -2.56
C LEU A 103 1.54 -6.20 -3.95
N SER A 104 2.55 -7.06 -4.05
CA SER A 104 2.81 -7.73 -5.33
C SER A 104 1.66 -8.65 -5.72
N VAL A 105 1.39 -8.74 -7.02
CA VAL A 105 0.34 -9.63 -7.57
C VAL A 105 0.59 -11.09 -7.14
N GLU A 106 1.86 -11.48 -7.06
CA GLU A 106 2.27 -12.84 -6.66
C GLU A 106 1.95 -13.10 -5.18
N LEU A 107 2.27 -12.17 -4.28
CA LEU A 107 1.96 -12.29 -2.86
C LEU A 107 0.44 -12.33 -2.63
N LYS A 108 -0.29 -11.42 -3.29
CA LYS A 108 -1.76 -11.44 -3.24
C LYS A 108 -2.33 -12.79 -3.63
N LYS A 109 -1.88 -13.36 -4.75
CA LYS A 109 -2.33 -14.67 -5.23
C LYS A 109 -2.05 -15.79 -4.23
N LYS A 110 -0.87 -15.79 -3.61
CA LYS A 110 -0.50 -16.77 -2.57
C LYS A 110 -1.42 -16.65 -1.35
N VAL A 111 -1.69 -15.43 -0.89
CA VAL A 111 -2.55 -15.20 0.27
C VAL A 111 -4.01 -15.55 -0.04
N ASP A 112 -4.52 -15.20 -1.21
CA ASP A 112 -5.89 -15.54 -1.63
C ASP A 112 -6.07 -17.08 -1.75
N THR A 113 -5.04 -17.79 -2.24
CA THR A 113 -5.04 -19.27 -2.28
C THR A 113 -5.07 -19.85 -0.86
N PHE A 114 -4.20 -19.35 0.02
CA PHE A 114 -4.18 -19.76 1.43
C PHE A 114 -5.54 -19.54 2.12
N LEU A 115 -6.16 -18.38 1.92
CA LEU A 115 -7.49 -18.08 2.46
C LEU A 115 -8.54 -19.08 1.99
N LYS A 116 -8.54 -19.40 0.70
CA LYS A 116 -9.47 -20.37 0.10
C LYS A 116 -9.25 -21.79 0.66
N GLU A 117 -8.01 -22.21 0.82
CA GLU A 117 -7.65 -23.52 1.42
C GLU A 117 -8.11 -23.65 2.88
N HIS A 118 -8.29 -22.51 3.58
CA HIS A 118 -8.79 -22.42 4.95
C HIS A 118 -10.28 -21.99 5.03
N ASN A 119 -11.05 -22.21 3.97
CA ASN A 119 -12.48 -21.91 3.88
C ASN A 119 -12.89 -20.43 4.01
N ALA A 120 -11.96 -19.49 3.88
CA ALA A 120 -12.33 -18.08 3.78
C ALA A 120 -12.86 -17.77 2.37
N THR A 121 -13.97 -17.02 2.30
CA THR A 121 -14.63 -16.65 1.03
C THR A 121 -14.26 -15.26 0.56
N ILE A 122 -13.22 -14.67 1.12
CA ILE A 122 -12.72 -13.32 0.85
C ILE A 122 -11.40 -13.35 0.09
N GLN A 123 -11.06 -12.21 -0.47
CA GLN A 123 -9.74 -11.93 -1.04
C GLN A 123 -9.10 -10.76 -0.31
N VAL A 124 -7.77 -10.67 -0.37
CA VAL A 124 -7.06 -9.49 0.11
C VAL A 124 -7.38 -8.31 -0.81
N ARG A 125 -7.75 -7.18 -0.20
CA ARG A 125 -8.02 -5.92 -0.90
C ARG A 125 -6.93 -4.93 -0.59
N GLU A 126 -6.37 -4.33 -1.62
CA GLU A 126 -5.33 -3.34 -1.49
C GLU A 126 -5.93 -1.94 -1.32
N GLY A 127 -5.33 -1.15 -0.46
CA GLY A 127 -5.68 0.25 -0.25
C GLY A 127 -4.43 1.12 -0.23
N TYR A 128 -4.62 2.38 -0.61
CA TYR A 128 -3.55 3.38 -0.66
C TYR A 128 -3.96 4.65 0.08
N GLY A 129 -2.96 5.36 0.53
CA GLY A 129 -3.08 6.69 1.11
C GLY A 129 -1.80 7.13 1.78
N THR A 130 -1.77 8.37 2.18
CA THR A 130 -0.63 9.01 2.84
C THR A 130 -1.03 9.53 4.21
N THR A 131 -0.06 9.87 5.06
CA THR A 131 -0.32 10.48 6.38
C THR A 131 -1.10 11.79 6.24
N GLU A 132 -0.84 12.53 5.17
CA GLU A 132 -1.44 13.82 4.85
C GLU A 132 -2.93 13.74 4.49
N CYS A 133 -3.44 12.55 4.16
CA CYS A 133 -4.88 12.29 3.97
C CYS A 133 -5.47 11.32 5.00
N VAL A 134 -4.86 11.25 6.21
CA VAL A 134 -5.25 10.34 7.29
C VAL A 134 -5.20 8.85 6.88
N THR A 135 -4.24 8.50 6.02
CA THR A 135 -3.79 7.13 5.71
C THR A 135 -4.54 6.40 4.61
N ALA A 136 -5.86 6.40 4.55
CA ALA A 136 -6.59 5.68 3.50
C ALA A 136 -7.42 6.65 2.67
N SER A 137 -7.23 6.61 1.36
CA SER A 137 -7.96 7.44 0.40
C SER A 137 -8.44 6.66 -0.82
N CYS A 138 -7.97 5.41 -0.98
CA CYS A 138 -8.26 4.53 -2.10
C CYS A 138 -8.35 3.09 -1.61
N LEU A 139 -9.22 2.28 -2.22
CA LEU A 139 -9.40 0.87 -1.85
C LEU A 139 -9.88 0.06 -3.05
N THR A 140 -9.35 -1.15 -3.23
CA THR A 140 -9.92 -2.13 -4.17
C THR A 140 -11.39 -2.37 -3.84
N PRO A 141 -12.35 -2.27 -4.79
CA PRO A 141 -13.75 -2.57 -4.57
C PRO A 141 -13.98 -4.01 -4.07
N PHE A 142 -15.13 -4.25 -3.43
CA PHE A 142 -15.45 -5.55 -2.85
C PHE A 142 -15.61 -6.66 -3.90
N ASP A 143 -16.16 -6.33 -5.05
CA ASP A 143 -16.60 -7.23 -6.11
C ASP A 143 -15.76 -7.16 -7.38
N THR A 144 -14.81 -6.21 -7.45
CA THR A 144 -14.02 -5.98 -8.66
C THR A 144 -12.54 -5.84 -8.32
N TYR A 145 -11.72 -6.67 -8.94
CA TYR A 145 -10.27 -6.62 -8.80
C TYR A 145 -9.59 -6.38 -10.14
N ARG A 146 -8.64 -5.45 -10.17
CA ARG A 146 -7.73 -5.23 -11.31
C ARG A 146 -6.29 -5.44 -10.86
N PRO A 147 -5.55 -6.37 -11.47
CA PRO A 147 -4.16 -6.65 -11.12
C PRO A 147 -3.28 -5.40 -11.17
N GLY A 148 -2.51 -5.16 -10.11
CA GLY A 148 -1.60 -4.01 -10.01
C GLY A 148 -2.27 -2.67 -9.68
N SER A 149 -3.61 -2.63 -9.55
CA SER A 149 -4.31 -1.44 -9.10
C SER A 149 -4.40 -1.38 -7.58
N ILE A 150 -4.22 -0.19 -7.03
CA ILE A 150 -4.47 0.13 -5.62
C ILE A 150 -5.96 0.39 -5.31
N GLY A 151 -6.85 0.22 -6.30
CA GLY A 151 -8.29 0.39 -6.20
C GLY A 151 -8.81 1.69 -6.77
N ILE A 152 -9.98 2.12 -6.29
CA ILE A 152 -10.64 3.38 -6.64
C ILE A 152 -10.69 4.31 -5.42
N PRO A 153 -10.79 5.63 -5.59
CA PRO A 153 -10.96 6.57 -4.50
C PRO A 153 -12.14 6.20 -3.58
N LEU A 154 -11.97 6.42 -2.28
CA LEU A 154 -13.06 6.27 -1.31
C LEU A 154 -14.14 7.34 -1.55
N SER A 155 -15.33 7.14 -1.01
CA SER A 155 -16.43 8.10 -1.09
C SER A 155 -15.99 9.49 -0.62
N ASP A 156 -16.40 10.54 -1.37
CA ASP A 156 -16.03 11.96 -1.15
C ASP A 156 -14.52 12.27 -1.27
N ILE A 157 -13.73 11.34 -1.82
CA ILE A 157 -12.34 11.58 -2.19
C ILE A 157 -12.24 11.65 -3.71
N TYR A 158 -11.54 12.65 -4.19
CA TYR A 158 -11.28 12.87 -5.60
C TYR A 158 -9.80 12.71 -5.88
N TYR A 159 -9.49 12.06 -6.98
CA TYR A 159 -8.14 11.90 -7.50
C TYR A 159 -8.00 12.64 -8.82
N SER A 160 -6.85 13.23 -9.04
CA SER A 160 -6.42 13.76 -10.32
C SER A 160 -4.99 13.32 -10.57
N ILE A 161 -4.68 12.92 -11.78
CA ILE A 161 -3.32 12.65 -12.23
C ILE A 161 -2.84 13.89 -12.98
N VAL A 162 -1.78 14.52 -12.49
CA VAL A 162 -1.32 15.80 -13.03
C VAL A 162 0.12 15.74 -13.52
N ASP A 163 0.46 16.59 -14.50
CA ASP A 163 1.84 16.85 -14.86
C ASP A 163 2.56 17.58 -13.72
N PRO A 164 3.59 17.00 -13.10
CA PRO A 164 4.26 17.61 -11.94
C PRO A 164 4.91 18.98 -12.21
N ARG A 165 5.06 19.36 -13.50
CA ARG A 165 5.72 20.60 -13.92
C ARG A 165 4.79 21.82 -13.90
N ASN A 166 3.48 21.60 -14.05
CA ASN A 166 2.52 22.68 -14.27
C ASN A 166 1.13 22.44 -13.65
N ASP A 167 0.97 21.34 -12.92
CA ASP A 167 -0.28 20.92 -12.24
C ASP A 167 -1.49 20.76 -13.22
N THR A 168 -1.22 20.57 -14.53
CA THR A 168 -2.26 20.30 -15.52
C THR A 168 -2.73 18.84 -15.41
N GLU A 169 -4.03 18.64 -15.31
CA GLU A 169 -4.63 17.30 -15.31
C GLU A 169 -4.34 16.57 -16.63
N LEU A 170 -3.92 15.33 -16.51
CA LEU A 170 -3.57 14.45 -17.62
C LEU A 170 -4.74 13.54 -18.01
N PRO A 171 -4.84 13.15 -19.29
CA PRO A 171 -5.81 12.15 -19.73
C PRO A 171 -5.64 10.80 -19.01
N TYR A 172 -6.72 10.03 -18.98
CA TYR A 172 -6.68 8.66 -18.45
C TYR A 172 -5.61 7.82 -19.14
N GLY A 173 -4.90 7.02 -18.34
CA GLY A 173 -3.79 6.17 -18.79
C GLY A 173 -2.44 6.87 -18.86
N GLU A 174 -2.38 8.20 -18.85
CA GLU A 174 -1.11 8.93 -18.80
C GLU A 174 -0.54 8.96 -17.38
N GLU A 175 0.79 8.95 -17.29
CA GLU A 175 1.51 8.95 -16.02
C GLU A 175 1.77 10.37 -15.53
N GLY A 176 1.44 10.61 -14.27
CA GLY A 176 1.69 11.87 -13.58
C GLY A 176 1.68 11.72 -12.08
N GLU A 177 1.73 12.85 -11.38
CA GLU A 177 1.60 12.88 -9.93
C GLU A 177 0.16 12.61 -9.50
N ILE A 178 -0.01 11.71 -8.54
CA ILE A 178 -1.31 11.47 -7.90
C ILE A 178 -1.62 12.64 -6.97
N CYS A 179 -2.70 13.36 -7.26
CA CYS A 179 -3.22 14.42 -6.40
C CYS A 179 -4.54 14.00 -5.76
N ILE A 180 -4.75 14.40 -4.49
CA ILE A 180 -5.92 14.01 -3.71
C ILE A 180 -6.65 15.24 -3.19
N CYS A 181 -7.98 15.27 -3.36
CA CYS A 181 -8.84 16.26 -2.77
C CYS A 181 -9.95 15.58 -1.98
N GLY A 182 -10.29 16.09 -0.79
CA GLY A 182 -11.36 15.55 0.02
C GLY A 182 -11.27 15.90 1.50
N PRO A 183 -12.27 15.50 2.29
CA PRO A 183 -12.42 15.91 3.69
C PRO A 183 -11.37 15.33 4.64
N THR A 184 -10.58 14.33 4.19
CA THR A 184 -9.50 13.72 4.97
C THR A 184 -8.16 14.39 4.76
N VAL A 185 -8.02 15.26 3.75
CA VAL A 185 -6.79 16.00 3.50
C VAL A 185 -6.43 16.89 4.69
N MET A 186 -5.18 16.87 5.10
CA MET A 186 -4.67 17.63 6.23
C MET A 186 -4.85 19.14 6.03
N LYS A 187 -4.81 19.91 7.12
CA LYS A 187 -4.80 21.38 7.07
C LYS A 187 -3.42 21.96 6.77
N GLY A 188 -2.36 21.17 6.98
CA GLY A 188 -0.97 21.55 6.78
C GLY A 188 -0.04 20.90 7.79
N TYR A 189 1.25 21.10 7.58
CA TYR A 189 2.30 20.67 8.50
C TYR A 189 2.46 21.68 9.66
N LEU A 190 2.59 21.16 10.86
CA LEU A 190 2.75 22.00 12.06
C LEU A 190 4.05 22.80 11.97
N ASN A 191 3.93 24.14 12.10
CA ASN A 191 5.06 25.09 12.07
C ASN A 191 5.93 25.00 10.79
N ASN A 192 5.38 24.52 9.68
CA ASN A 192 6.06 24.43 8.40
C ASN A 192 5.15 24.92 7.26
N ALA A 193 5.03 26.25 7.13
CA ALA A 193 4.18 26.86 6.12
C ALA A 193 4.71 26.67 4.69
N GLU A 194 6.01 26.62 4.53
CA GLU A 194 6.66 26.43 3.22
C GLU A 194 6.35 25.03 2.65
N GLU A 195 6.58 23.98 3.43
CA GLU A 195 6.25 22.62 3.02
C GLU A 195 4.74 22.43 2.84
N THR A 196 3.94 23.10 3.67
CA THR A 196 2.46 23.08 3.50
C THR A 196 2.06 23.69 2.15
N ALA A 197 2.64 24.82 1.78
CA ALA A 197 2.32 25.48 0.51
C ALA A 197 2.83 24.69 -0.72
N SER A 198 3.94 23.97 -0.59
CA SER A 198 4.43 23.10 -1.66
C SER A 198 3.61 21.84 -1.84
N THR A 199 3.00 21.33 -0.76
CA THR A 199 2.25 20.07 -0.73
C THR A 199 0.76 20.26 -0.97
N LEU A 200 0.18 21.36 -0.47
CA LEU A 200 -1.23 21.70 -0.67
C LEU A 200 -1.36 22.87 -1.65
N ARG A 201 -1.80 22.56 -2.87
CA ARG A 201 -1.90 23.56 -3.95
C ARG A 201 -3.33 23.73 -4.44
N ARG A 202 -3.67 24.96 -4.86
CA ARG A 202 -4.96 25.20 -5.54
C ARG A 202 -4.82 24.93 -7.03
N HIS A 203 -5.66 24.06 -7.55
CA HIS A 203 -5.76 23.80 -8.97
C HIS A 203 -6.73 24.80 -9.66
N ALA A 204 -6.83 24.67 -10.99
CA ALA A 204 -7.69 25.56 -11.81
C ALA A 204 -9.18 25.44 -11.47
N ASP A 205 -9.60 24.31 -10.87
CA ASP A 205 -10.97 24.09 -10.36
C ASP A 205 -11.29 24.86 -9.08
N GLY A 206 -10.30 25.54 -8.49
CA GLY A 206 -10.40 26.31 -7.25
C GLY A 206 -10.30 25.46 -5.97
N ASN A 207 -10.25 24.14 -6.08
CA ASN A 207 -10.09 23.24 -4.94
C ASN A 207 -8.65 23.17 -4.45
N LEU A 208 -8.48 22.80 -3.19
CA LEU A 208 -7.16 22.53 -2.59
C LEU A 208 -6.83 21.05 -2.74
N TRP A 209 -5.74 20.78 -3.43
CA TRP A 209 -5.27 19.44 -3.72
C TRP A 209 -3.99 19.12 -2.95
N LEU A 210 -3.94 17.91 -2.42
CA LEU A 210 -2.75 17.32 -1.82
C LEU A 210 -1.89 16.72 -2.95
N HIS A 211 -0.71 17.24 -3.15
CA HIS A 211 0.34 16.67 -4.00
C HIS A 211 1.07 15.60 -3.21
N THR A 212 0.86 14.34 -3.59
CA THR A 212 1.36 13.19 -2.79
C THR A 212 2.86 12.94 -2.96
N GLY A 213 3.45 13.42 -4.04
CA GLY A 213 4.80 13.05 -4.47
C GLY A 213 4.90 11.62 -5.01
N ASP A 214 3.76 10.98 -5.28
CA ASP A 214 3.65 9.65 -5.84
C ASP A 214 3.26 9.71 -7.32
N LEU A 215 3.95 8.95 -8.17
CA LEU A 215 3.60 8.78 -9.58
C LEU A 215 2.62 7.64 -9.75
N GLY A 216 1.69 7.82 -10.66
CA GLY A 216 0.71 6.80 -11.02
C GLY A 216 -0.08 7.13 -12.26
N THR A 217 -1.00 6.26 -12.58
CA THR A 217 -1.98 6.44 -13.67
C THR A 217 -3.37 6.14 -13.14
N MET A 218 -4.40 6.63 -13.81
CA MET A 218 -5.80 6.28 -13.55
C MET A 218 -6.45 5.88 -14.85
N ASP A 219 -7.26 4.82 -14.85
CA ASP A 219 -8.01 4.41 -16.02
C ASP A 219 -9.41 5.05 -16.07
N GLU A 220 -10.13 4.85 -17.19
CA GLU A 220 -11.46 5.41 -17.44
C GLU A 220 -12.54 4.94 -16.45
N ASP A 221 -12.32 3.79 -15.77
CA ASP A 221 -13.21 3.27 -14.75
C ASP A 221 -12.82 3.75 -13.32
N GLY A 222 -11.79 4.62 -13.22
CA GLY A 222 -11.33 5.21 -11.98
C GLY A 222 -10.38 4.35 -11.15
N PHE A 223 -9.88 3.22 -11.71
CA PHE A 223 -8.84 2.46 -11.04
C PHE A 223 -7.50 3.14 -11.12
N VAL A 224 -6.84 3.25 -9.97
CA VAL A 224 -5.55 3.92 -9.82
C VAL A 224 -4.43 2.88 -9.76
N TYR A 225 -3.33 3.16 -10.46
CA TYR A 225 -2.15 2.32 -10.50
C TYR A 225 -0.96 3.11 -9.99
N TYR A 226 -0.52 2.80 -8.77
CA TYR A 226 0.68 3.38 -8.18
C TYR A 226 1.92 2.87 -8.89
N LYS A 227 2.87 3.77 -9.17
CA LYS A 227 4.16 3.43 -9.77
C LYS A 227 5.29 3.50 -8.77
N GLN A 228 5.54 4.69 -8.23
CA GLN A 228 6.57 4.92 -7.20
C GLN A 228 6.56 6.36 -6.67
N ARG A 229 7.40 6.63 -5.67
CA ARG A 229 7.74 7.99 -5.22
C ARG A 229 8.54 8.76 -6.25
N MET A 230 8.15 10.01 -6.54
CA MET A 230 8.88 10.90 -7.45
C MET A 230 10.34 11.09 -7.02
N LYS A 231 10.61 11.24 -5.72
CA LYS A 231 11.97 11.40 -5.15
C LYS A 231 12.85 10.15 -5.34
N ARG A 232 12.28 8.98 -5.65
CA ARG A 232 13.03 7.76 -5.92
C ARG A 232 13.32 7.54 -7.41
N LEU A 233 12.73 8.35 -8.30
CA LEU A 233 12.91 8.22 -9.73
C LEU A 233 14.40 8.39 -10.11
N ILE A 234 14.94 7.44 -10.84
CA ILE A 234 16.31 7.48 -11.35
C ILE A 234 16.26 7.89 -12.80
N ILE A 235 16.92 9.00 -13.15
CA ILE A 235 16.99 9.45 -14.53
C ILE A 235 18.34 9.00 -15.11
N VAL A 236 18.28 8.07 -16.09
CA VAL A 236 19.44 7.54 -16.80
C VAL A 236 19.41 8.02 -18.25
N SER A 237 20.31 8.91 -18.62
CA SER A 237 20.36 9.47 -20.01
C SER A 237 19.02 10.03 -20.50
N GLY A 238 18.23 10.66 -19.61
CA GLY A 238 16.90 11.21 -19.92
C GLY A 238 15.75 10.19 -19.88
N ILE A 239 16.04 8.93 -19.57
CA ILE A 239 15.03 7.87 -19.42
C ILE A 239 14.70 7.69 -17.94
N ASN A 240 13.42 7.67 -17.63
CA ASN A 240 12.95 7.37 -16.29
C ASN A 240 13.12 5.87 -15.99
N VAL A 241 13.90 5.55 -14.97
CA VAL A 241 14.06 4.19 -14.44
C VAL A 241 13.39 4.14 -13.08
N TYR A 242 12.49 3.19 -12.91
CA TYR A 242 11.71 2.99 -11.70
C TYR A 242 12.40 1.98 -10.80
N PRO A 243 12.96 2.39 -9.63
CA PRO A 243 13.61 1.48 -8.70
C PRO A 243 12.77 0.26 -8.35
N SER A 244 11.46 0.46 -8.13
CA SER A 244 10.55 -0.64 -7.81
C SER A 244 10.45 -1.71 -8.91
N GLN A 245 10.56 -1.34 -10.18
CA GLN A 245 10.58 -2.32 -11.29
C GLN A 245 11.87 -3.14 -11.28
N VAL A 246 13.00 -2.48 -11.04
CA VAL A 246 14.30 -3.14 -10.91
C VAL A 246 14.30 -4.07 -9.70
N GLU A 247 13.82 -3.59 -8.54
CA GLU A 247 13.69 -4.36 -7.30
C GLU A 247 12.80 -5.59 -7.52
N ASN A 248 11.62 -5.43 -8.13
CA ASN A 248 10.72 -6.55 -8.41
C ASN A 248 11.33 -7.60 -9.33
N ALA A 249 12.12 -7.20 -10.33
CA ALA A 249 12.82 -8.13 -11.22
C ALA A 249 13.90 -8.91 -10.46
N ILE A 250 14.68 -8.23 -9.62
CA ILE A 250 15.73 -8.84 -8.79
C ILE A 250 15.11 -9.77 -7.74
N ASP A 251 14.04 -9.34 -7.07
CA ASP A 251 13.37 -10.11 -6.00
C ASP A 251 12.64 -11.36 -6.53
N ALA A 252 12.38 -11.43 -7.85
CA ALA A 252 11.87 -12.63 -8.50
C ALA A 252 12.89 -13.78 -8.55
N HIS A 253 14.19 -13.49 -8.38
CA HIS A 253 15.22 -14.52 -8.35
C HIS A 253 15.06 -15.41 -7.10
N PRO A 254 15.11 -16.77 -7.24
CA PRO A 254 14.81 -17.69 -6.14
C PRO A 254 15.75 -17.53 -4.93
N ASP A 255 17.00 -17.14 -5.16
CA ASP A 255 18.00 -16.97 -4.11
C ASP A 255 18.01 -15.60 -3.45
N VAL A 256 17.22 -14.64 -3.95
CA VAL A 256 17.13 -13.30 -3.39
C VAL A 256 16.05 -13.24 -2.30
N LEU A 257 16.40 -12.61 -1.18
CA LEU A 257 15.47 -12.32 -0.10
C LEU A 257 14.79 -10.96 -0.31
N LEU A 258 15.58 -9.94 -0.63
CA LEU A 258 15.12 -8.59 -0.91
C LEU A 258 16.21 -7.79 -1.64
N SER A 259 15.82 -6.75 -2.35
CA SER A 259 16.74 -5.81 -2.99
C SER A 259 16.35 -4.34 -2.75
N CYS A 260 17.28 -3.45 -3.05
CA CYS A 260 17.06 -2.01 -3.07
C CYS A 260 17.86 -1.38 -4.19
N ALA A 261 17.21 -0.65 -5.08
CA ALA A 261 17.83 0.04 -6.21
C ALA A 261 17.91 1.56 -5.94
N ILE A 262 19.07 2.14 -6.22
CA ILE A 262 19.31 3.57 -6.10
C ILE A 262 19.98 4.14 -7.34
N GLY A 263 19.79 5.44 -7.60
CA GLY A 263 20.55 6.19 -8.59
C GLY A 263 21.89 6.64 -8.02
N VAL A 264 22.98 6.29 -8.69
CA VAL A 264 24.30 6.80 -8.37
C VAL A 264 24.68 7.84 -9.43
N PRO A 265 25.15 9.04 -9.06
CA PRO A 265 25.56 10.05 -10.03
C PRO A 265 26.62 9.53 -11.01
N ASP A 266 26.42 9.79 -12.29
CA ASP A 266 27.33 9.43 -13.38
C ASP A 266 27.55 10.67 -14.26
N PRO A 267 28.80 11.01 -14.61
CA PRO A 267 29.11 12.22 -15.37
C PRO A 267 28.59 12.24 -16.81
N TYR A 268 28.24 11.08 -17.39
CA TYR A 268 27.74 10.95 -18.76
C TYR A 268 26.26 10.65 -18.85
N LYS A 269 25.71 9.87 -17.88
CA LYS A 269 24.35 9.37 -17.90
C LYS A 269 23.42 10.06 -16.89
N MET A 270 23.85 11.10 -16.22
CA MET A 270 23.26 11.71 -15.02
C MET A 270 23.29 10.75 -13.83
N HIS A 271 22.68 9.57 -13.96
CA HIS A 271 22.76 8.50 -12.98
C HIS A 271 22.95 7.14 -13.67
N VAL A 272 23.48 6.20 -12.91
CA VAL A 272 23.42 4.76 -13.21
C VAL A 272 22.69 4.06 -12.06
N VAL A 273 22.01 2.98 -12.39
CA VAL A 273 21.28 2.18 -11.39
C VAL A 273 22.29 1.31 -10.65
N LYS A 274 22.23 1.36 -9.31
CA LYS A 274 22.96 0.45 -8.43
C LYS A 274 21.97 -0.30 -7.55
N ALA A 275 21.98 -1.62 -7.60
CA ALA A 275 21.18 -2.46 -6.71
C ALA A 275 22.02 -3.04 -5.57
N PHE A 276 21.43 -3.07 -4.38
CA PHE A 276 21.91 -3.82 -3.23
C PHE A 276 20.99 -5.02 -3.07
N VAL A 277 21.58 -6.21 -2.95
CA VAL A 277 20.84 -7.48 -2.90
C VAL A 277 21.18 -8.22 -1.63
N VAL A 278 20.15 -8.67 -0.93
CA VAL A 278 20.30 -9.57 0.23
C VAL A 278 19.86 -10.96 -0.20
N LEU A 279 20.75 -11.92 -0.10
CA LEU A 279 20.47 -13.31 -0.43
C LEU A 279 19.74 -14.03 0.72
N ARG A 280 19.04 -15.10 0.40
CA ARG A 280 18.37 -15.95 1.39
C ARG A 280 19.38 -16.64 2.28
N GLN A 281 18.95 -17.01 3.48
CA GLN A 281 19.81 -17.70 4.45
C GLN A 281 20.33 -19.03 3.87
N GLY A 282 21.63 -19.21 3.93
CA GLY A 282 22.32 -20.41 3.40
C GLY A 282 22.75 -20.31 1.94
N VAL A 283 22.49 -19.19 1.29
CA VAL A 283 22.98 -18.89 -0.07
C VAL A 283 24.24 -18.04 0.04
N GLU A 284 25.34 -18.50 -0.55
CA GLU A 284 26.60 -17.76 -0.60
C GLU A 284 26.67 -16.90 -1.86
N PRO A 285 27.17 -15.65 -1.78
CA PRO A 285 27.35 -14.79 -2.94
C PRO A 285 28.29 -15.43 -3.97
N SER A 286 27.92 -15.39 -5.25
CA SER A 286 28.74 -15.88 -6.34
C SER A 286 28.57 -15.03 -7.60
N ASP A 287 29.60 -15.06 -8.47
CA ASP A 287 29.52 -14.37 -9.76
C ASP A 287 28.37 -14.92 -10.63
N LYS A 288 28.07 -16.21 -10.50
CA LYS A 288 26.95 -16.85 -11.20
C LYS A 288 25.61 -16.21 -10.82
N ILE A 289 25.28 -16.07 -9.52
CA ILE A 289 24.05 -15.43 -9.04
C ILE A 289 24.00 -13.97 -9.51
N LYS A 290 25.13 -13.28 -9.48
CA LYS A 290 25.22 -11.90 -9.96
C LYS A 290 24.90 -11.78 -11.46
N GLU A 291 25.42 -12.69 -12.28
CA GLU A 291 25.13 -12.73 -13.71
C GLU A 291 23.65 -13.03 -13.98
N GLU A 292 23.09 -14.05 -13.30
CA GLU A 292 21.67 -14.41 -13.39
C GLU A 292 20.71 -13.28 -13.00
N ILE A 293 21.12 -12.38 -12.09
CA ILE A 293 20.34 -11.20 -11.70
C ILE A 293 20.46 -10.07 -12.72
N ILE A 294 21.57 -9.97 -13.45
CA ILE A 294 21.83 -8.89 -14.42
C ILE A 294 21.19 -9.21 -15.78
N GLU A 295 21.06 -10.48 -16.15
CA GLU A 295 20.38 -10.93 -17.38
C GLU A 295 18.84 -10.79 -17.29
#